data_4aa0eb2962048cca75d26f09bd1a676d
#
_entry.id   4aa0eb2962048cca75d26f09bd1a676d
#
_cell.length_a   1.000
_cell.length_b   1.000
_cell.length_c   1.000
_cell.angle_alpha   90.00
_cell.angle_beta   90.00
_cell.angle_gamma   90.00
#
_symmetry.space_group_name_H-M   'P 1'
#
loop_
_entity.id
_entity.type
_entity.pdbx_description
1 polymer ?
#
loop_
_entity_poly.entity_id
_entity_poly.type
_entity_poly.pdbx_seq_one_letter_code
_entity_poly.pdbx_strand_id
1 'polypeptide(L)'
;RAGIGSFILVDDDKVCLTNLNRQIIATRKTVGKSKVEVAKERILEINPDANVQIVQEFFMPDSKEILDETVDYVVDSVDTVTAKIELVMRANKLNIPIISSMGTGNKLDPTKFEVTDIYKTSVCPLAKVMRKELRQRNIKRLKVVYSKEEPIKPDETTNNSCKNDCICPLGTVRKCTARNQVPASISFVPSVAGLIIAGEVVKDIIKEGGK
;
A
#
# COMPACT_ATOMS: atom_id res chain seq x y z
N ARG A 1 16.45 -1.73 6.31
CA ARG A 1 17.66 -0.90 6.44
C ARG A 1 17.63 -0.01 7.69
N ALA A 2 16.47 0.21 8.29
CA ALA A 2 16.29 1.08 9.45
C ALA A 2 16.15 0.31 10.80
N GLY A 3 16.51 -0.96 10.83
CA GLY A 3 16.54 -1.75 12.07
C GLY A 3 15.23 -2.46 12.42
N ILE A 4 14.22 -2.45 11.55
CA ILE A 4 13.01 -3.26 11.77
C ILE A 4 13.39 -4.74 11.71
N GLY A 5 13.10 -5.48 12.79
CA GLY A 5 13.51 -6.88 12.96
C GLY A 5 12.49 -7.90 12.48
N SER A 6 11.18 -7.58 12.52
CA SER A 6 10.13 -8.52 12.14
C SER A 6 9.14 -7.92 11.14
N PHE A 7 8.68 -8.75 10.21
CA PHE A 7 7.74 -8.35 9.16
C PHE A 7 6.66 -9.39 8.96
N ILE A 8 5.42 -8.95 8.78
CA ILE A 8 4.31 -9.74 8.25
C ILE A 8 3.93 -9.12 6.91
N LEU A 9 4.16 -9.84 5.83
CA LEU A 9 3.87 -9.37 4.47
C LEU A 9 2.60 -10.04 3.95
N VAL A 10 1.62 -9.24 3.54
CA VAL A 10 0.32 -9.73 3.07
C VAL A 10 0.04 -9.19 1.68
N ASP A 11 -0.04 -10.05 0.69
CA ASP A 11 -0.42 -9.73 -0.71
C ASP A 11 -0.72 -11.04 -1.44
N ASP A 12 -1.78 -11.11 -2.23
CA ASP A 12 -2.12 -12.29 -3.03
C ASP A 12 -1.55 -12.24 -4.45
N ASP A 13 -1.07 -11.08 -4.88
CA ASP A 13 -0.65 -10.85 -6.25
C ASP A 13 0.70 -11.51 -6.60
N LYS A 14 0.85 -11.78 -7.89
CA LYS A 14 2.15 -12.06 -8.51
C LYS A 14 2.74 -10.77 -9.08
N VAL A 15 4.06 -10.72 -9.19
CA VAL A 15 4.75 -9.62 -9.88
C VAL A 15 4.33 -9.63 -11.35
N CYS A 16 3.75 -8.51 -11.80
CA CYS A 16 3.33 -8.31 -13.18
C CYS A 16 4.36 -7.46 -13.93
N LEU A 17 4.44 -7.63 -15.24
CA LEU A 17 5.32 -6.83 -16.10
C LEU A 17 5.06 -5.32 -15.94
N THR A 18 3.79 -4.92 -15.72
CA THR A 18 3.41 -3.53 -15.47
C THR A 18 3.89 -2.97 -14.12
N ASN A 19 4.40 -3.82 -13.23
CA ASN A 19 4.94 -3.37 -11.94
C ASN A 19 6.39 -2.86 -12.05
N LEU A 20 7.10 -3.20 -13.15
CA LEU A 20 8.51 -2.83 -13.34
C LEU A 20 8.73 -1.32 -13.31
N ASN A 21 7.71 -0.55 -13.68
CA ASN A 21 7.83 0.91 -13.73
C ASN A 21 7.93 1.58 -12.35
N ARG A 22 7.59 0.87 -11.23
CA ARG A 22 7.50 1.51 -9.92
C ARG A 22 7.79 0.64 -8.70
N GLN A 23 7.67 -0.69 -8.79
CA GLN A 23 7.84 -1.57 -7.64
C GLN A 23 9.27 -2.09 -7.56
N ILE A 24 9.97 -1.83 -6.45
CA ILE A 24 11.37 -2.18 -6.26
C ILE A 24 11.64 -3.70 -6.30
N ILE A 25 10.62 -4.52 -6.00
CA ILE A 25 10.69 -5.98 -6.07
C ILE A 25 10.46 -6.52 -7.49
N ALA A 26 9.94 -5.66 -8.40
CA ALA A 26 9.61 -6.06 -9.74
C ALA A 26 10.80 -5.89 -10.67
N THR A 27 11.31 -7.00 -11.17
CA THR A 27 12.36 -7.11 -12.22
C THR A 27 11.93 -8.12 -13.26
N ARG A 28 12.58 -8.18 -14.41
CA ARG A 28 12.32 -9.20 -15.42
C ARG A 28 12.48 -10.63 -14.87
N LYS A 29 13.35 -10.83 -13.87
CA LYS A 29 13.62 -12.14 -13.24
C LYS A 29 12.53 -12.53 -12.23
N THR A 30 11.77 -11.56 -11.72
CA THR A 30 10.75 -11.79 -10.67
C THR A 30 9.32 -11.81 -11.22
N VAL A 31 9.10 -11.42 -12.48
CA VAL A 31 7.77 -11.49 -13.12
C VAL A 31 7.20 -12.91 -13.00
N GLY A 32 5.95 -13.03 -12.55
CA GLY A 32 5.25 -14.29 -12.33
C GLY A 32 5.44 -14.92 -10.95
N LYS A 33 6.44 -14.50 -10.16
CA LYS A 33 6.63 -14.92 -8.77
C LYS A 33 5.64 -14.21 -7.84
N SER A 34 5.34 -14.80 -6.68
CA SER A 34 4.56 -14.17 -5.62
C SER A 34 5.24 -12.90 -5.12
N LYS A 35 4.49 -11.81 -4.94
CA LYS A 35 5.04 -10.54 -4.44
C LYS A 35 5.59 -10.66 -3.03
N VAL A 36 4.90 -11.39 -2.14
CA VAL A 36 5.35 -11.57 -0.75
C VAL A 36 6.61 -12.41 -0.66
N GLU A 37 6.78 -13.42 -1.53
CA GLU A 37 8.00 -14.21 -1.60
C GLU A 37 9.19 -13.37 -2.07
N VAL A 38 9.03 -12.62 -3.16
CA VAL A 38 10.10 -11.75 -3.68
C VAL A 38 10.46 -10.64 -2.69
N ALA A 39 9.46 -10.10 -1.98
CA ALA A 39 9.70 -9.10 -0.94
C ALA A 39 10.48 -9.72 0.25
N LYS A 40 10.13 -10.94 0.67
CA LYS A 40 10.87 -11.69 1.70
C LYS A 40 12.31 -11.95 1.30
N GLU A 41 12.55 -12.48 0.09
CA GLU A 41 13.90 -12.69 -0.44
C GLU A 41 14.72 -11.40 -0.35
N ARG A 42 14.16 -10.27 -0.82
CA ARG A 42 14.83 -8.98 -0.80
C ARG A 42 15.10 -8.45 0.61
N ILE A 43 14.21 -8.66 1.57
CA ILE A 43 14.44 -8.27 2.97
C ILE A 43 15.61 -9.05 3.54
N LEU A 44 15.64 -10.36 3.34
CA LEU A 44 16.69 -11.24 3.86
C LEU A 44 18.04 -11.02 3.18
N GLU A 45 18.09 -10.60 1.92
CA GLU A 45 19.32 -10.14 1.27
C GLU A 45 19.89 -8.87 1.91
N ILE A 46 19.06 -8.03 2.53
CA ILE A 46 19.46 -6.77 3.18
C ILE A 46 19.77 -6.98 4.66
N ASN A 47 18.91 -7.73 5.34
CA ASN A 47 19.02 -8.07 6.75
C ASN A 47 18.71 -9.57 6.93
N PRO A 48 19.75 -10.43 6.95
CA PRO A 48 19.56 -11.88 7.07
C PRO A 48 18.97 -12.31 8.41
N ASP A 49 19.07 -11.47 9.45
CA ASP A 49 18.55 -11.76 10.79
C ASP A 49 17.06 -11.36 10.95
N ALA A 50 16.46 -10.77 9.92
CA ALA A 50 15.06 -10.38 9.97
C ALA A 50 14.12 -11.60 10.01
N ASN A 51 13.12 -11.56 10.90
CA ASN A 51 12.04 -12.52 10.88
C ASN A 51 10.96 -12.08 9.88
N VAL A 52 10.74 -12.84 8.81
CA VAL A 52 9.80 -12.48 7.75
C VAL A 52 8.75 -13.56 7.57
N GLN A 53 7.54 -13.28 8.05
CA GLN A 53 6.35 -14.07 7.80
C GLN A 53 5.67 -13.58 6.53
N ILE A 54 5.17 -14.49 5.71
CA ILE A 54 4.39 -14.17 4.50
C ILE A 54 3.00 -14.78 4.58
N VAL A 55 2.01 -14.03 4.11
CA VAL A 55 0.62 -14.44 3.98
C VAL A 55 0.19 -14.12 2.55
N GLN A 56 0.09 -15.15 1.72
CA GLN A 56 -0.33 -15.00 0.32
C GLN A 56 -1.85 -15.05 0.23
N GLU A 57 -2.50 -13.96 0.64
CA GLU A 57 -3.94 -13.85 0.71
C GLU A 57 -4.39 -12.44 0.31
N PHE A 58 -5.56 -12.35 -0.34
CA PHE A 58 -6.24 -11.09 -0.53
C PHE A 58 -6.94 -10.70 0.76
N PHE A 59 -6.41 -9.68 1.43
CA PHE A 59 -6.98 -9.23 2.69
C PHE A 59 -8.37 -8.61 2.50
N MET A 60 -9.35 -9.17 3.18
CA MET A 60 -10.76 -8.75 3.17
C MET A 60 -11.35 -8.91 4.59
N PRO A 61 -12.59 -8.43 4.85
CA PRO A 61 -13.24 -8.57 6.16
C PRO A 61 -13.39 -10.02 6.67
N ASP A 62 -13.47 -10.99 5.77
CA ASP A 62 -13.55 -12.43 6.04
C ASP A 62 -12.18 -13.13 6.13
N SER A 63 -11.10 -12.40 5.91
CA SER A 63 -9.74 -12.92 6.07
C SER A 63 -9.45 -13.32 7.51
N LYS A 64 -8.60 -14.36 7.65
CA LYS A 64 -8.10 -14.80 8.95
C LYS A 64 -7.51 -13.65 9.75
N GLU A 65 -7.47 -13.80 11.07
CA GLU A 65 -6.85 -12.83 11.95
C GLU A 65 -5.32 -12.86 11.73
N ILE A 66 -4.79 -11.77 11.16
CA ILE A 66 -3.36 -11.59 10.87
C ILE A 66 -2.75 -10.59 11.86
N LEU A 67 -3.61 -9.75 12.45
CA LEU A 67 -3.21 -8.75 13.44
C LEU A 67 -3.51 -9.28 14.84
N ASP A 68 -2.51 -9.26 15.68
CA ASP A 68 -2.60 -9.57 17.10
C ASP A 68 -1.78 -8.57 17.94
N GLU A 69 -1.73 -8.77 19.24
CA GLU A 69 -1.05 -7.90 20.20
C GLU A 69 0.47 -7.84 20.03
N THR A 70 1.06 -8.73 19.21
CA THR A 70 2.51 -8.75 18.94
C THR A 70 2.91 -7.82 17.81
N VAL A 71 1.94 -7.22 17.10
CA VAL A 71 2.18 -6.29 16.01
C VAL A 71 2.35 -4.87 16.54
N ASP A 72 3.54 -4.31 16.38
CA ASP A 72 3.86 -2.95 16.84
C ASP A 72 3.27 -1.86 15.92
N TYR A 73 3.13 -2.12 14.63
CA TYR A 73 2.71 -1.10 13.66
C TYR A 73 2.11 -1.70 12.39
N VAL A 74 1.06 -1.09 11.87
CA VAL A 74 0.42 -1.47 10.60
C VAL A 74 0.72 -0.45 9.51
N VAL A 75 1.17 -0.94 8.35
CA VAL A 75 1.31 -0.13 7.12
C VAL A 75 0.26 -0.58 6.12
N ASP A 76 -0.70 0.29 5.84
CA ASP A 76 -1.75 0.05 4.86
C ASP A 76 -1.36 0.63 3.49
N SER A 77 -1.00 -0.23 2.57
CA SER A 77 -0.71 0.11 1.16
C SER A 77 -1.64 -0.60 0.18
N VAL A 78 -2.76 -1.15 0.65
CA VAL A 78 -3.74 -1.82 -0.23
C VAL A 78 -4.51 -0.80 -1.06
N ASP A 79 -5.03 -1.21 -2.21
CA ASP A 79 -5.77 -0.31 -3.13
C ASP A 79 -7.30 -0.47 -3.05
N THR A 80 -7.78 -1.47 -2.33
CA THR A 80 -9.21 -1.76 -2.17
C THR A 80 -9.76 -1.06 -0.94
N VAL A 81 -10.78 -0.22 -1.13
CA VAL A 81 -11.38 0.59 -0.05
C VAL A 81 -11.91 -0.29 1.10
N THR A 82 -12.57 -1.40 0.78
CA THR A 82 -13.10 -2.33 1.79
C THR A 82 -11.98 -2.90 2.67
N ALA A 83 -10.88 -3.34 2.06
CA ALA A 83 -9.72 -3.84 2.78
C ALA A 83 -9.04 -2.76 3.65
N LYS A 84 -8.90 -1.53 3.12
CA LYS A 84 -8.39 -0.39 3.90
C LYS A 84 -9.21 -0.12 5.15
N ILE A 85 -10.53 -0.09 5.00
CA ILE A 85 -11.45 0.14 6.12
C ILE A 85 -11.29 -0.96 7.16
N GLU A 86 -11.25 -2.21 6.74
CA GLU A 86 -11.11 -3.36 7.63
C GLU A 86 -9.78 -3.31 8.41
N LEU A 87 -8.65 -3.02 7.72
CA LEU A 87 -7.36 -2.83 8.39
C LEU A 87 -7.41 -1.74 9.47
N VAL A 88 -8.01 -0.60 9.15
CA VAL A 88 -8.15 0.50 10.11
C VAL A 88 -9.03 0.09 11.29
N MET A 89 -10.13 -0.64 11.04
CA MET A 89 -11.03 -1.11 12.09
C MET A 89 -10.32 -2.11 13.03
N ARG A 90 -9.59 -3.09 12.48
CA ARG A 90 -8.85 -4.07 13.28
C ARG A 90 -7.72 -3.42 14.07
N ALA A 91 -6.90 -2.58 13.43
CA ALA A 91 -5.83 -1.85 14.10
C ALA A 91 -6.37 -0.96 15.23
N ASN A 92 -7.49 -0.25 15.02
CA ASN A 92 -8.13 0.59 16.03
C ASN A 92 -8.67 -0.25 17.21
N LYS A 93 -9.29 -1.42 16.94
CA LYS A 93 -9.79 -2.34 17.97
C LYS A 93 -8.67 -2.84 18.87
N LEU A 94 -7.50 -3.13 18.30
CA LEU A 94 -6.32 -3.64 19.01
C LEU A 94 -5.42 -2.52 19.55
N ASN A 95 -5.75 -1.23 19.32
CA ASN A 95 -4.93 -0.07 19.64
C ASN A 95 -3.53 -0.10 18.99
N ILE A 96 -3.39 -0.76 17.83
CA ILE A 96 -2.14 -0.79 17.08
C ILE A 96 -2.04 0.48 16.21
N PRO A 97 -0.90 1.19 16.25
CA PRO A 97 -0.65 2.31 15.37
C PRO A 97 -0.74 1.90 13.89
N ILE A 98 -1.38 2.75 13.08
CA ILE A 98 -1.53 2.49 11.64
C ILE A 98 -1.26 3.75 10.83
N ILE A 99 -0.54 3.60 9.71
CA ILE A 99 -0.41 4.62 8.67
C ILE A 99 -0.93 4.09 7.34
N SER A 100 -1.77 4.88 6.65
CA SER A 100 -2.39 4.47 5.40
C SER A 100 -1.92 5.33 4.24
N SER A 101 -1.51 4.69 3.14
CA SER A 101 -1.22 5.34 1.87
C SER A 101 -2.52 5.69 1.15
N MET A 102 -2.68 6.96 0.76
CA MET A 102 -3.75 7.36 -0.14
C MET A 102 -3.33 7.20 -1.61
N GLY A 103 -4.16 7.64 -2.56
CA GLY A 103 -3.91 7.43 -3.98
C GLY A 103 -2.64 8.12 -4.48
N THR A 104 -1.75 7.34 -5.08
CA THR A 104 -0.48 7.79 -5.68
C THR A 104 -0.48 7.76 -7.21
N GLY A 105 -1.54 7.20 -7.83
CA GLY A 105 -1.67 7.13 -9.28
C GLY A 105 -2.07 8.47 -9.92
N ASN A 106 -1.77 8.60 -11.22
CA ASN A 106 -2.09 9.77 -12.04
C ASN A 106 -1.46 11.07 -11.51
N LYS A 107 -0.22 11.01 -11.03
CA LYS A 107 0.53 12.11 -10.43
C LYS A 107 1.98 12.11 -10.90
N LEU A 108 2.59 13.29 -10.92
CA LEU A 108 3.96 13.52 -11.36
C LEU A 108 4.82 14.27 -10.35
N ASP A 109 4.21 14.92 -9.34
CA ASP A 109 4.94 15.73 -8.38
C ASP A 109 4.96 15.06 -6.98
N PRO A 110 6.05 14.35 -6.65
CA PRO A 110 6.19 13.71 -5.34
C PRO A 110 6.43 14.70 -4.19
N THR A 111 6.75 15.97 -4.48
CA THR A 111 6.96 17.00 -3.45
C THR A 111 5.65 17.46 -2.80
N LYS A 112 4.51 17.13 -3.41
CA LYS A 112 3.18 17.44 -2.89
C LYS A 112 2.63 16.41 -1.91
N PHE A 113 3.43 15.41 -1.52
CA PHE A 113 3.03 14.50 -0.45
C PHE A 113 3.10 15.18 0.92
N GLU A 114 2.09 14.90 1.72
CA GLU A 114 1.99 15.32 3.12
C GLU A 114 1.60 14.16 4.01
N VAL A 115 2.09 14.21 5.26
CA VAL A 115 1.66 13.35 6.36
C VAL A 115 0.70 14.12 7.23
N THR A 116 -0.52 13.62 7.40
CA THR A 116 -1.55 14.30 8.19
C THR A 116 -2.60 13.32 8.69
N ASP A 117 -3.57 13.83 9.45
CA ASP A 117 -4.79 13.09 9.76
C ASP A 117 -5.72 13.05 8.53
N ILE A 118 -6.41 11.92 8.33
CA ILE A 118 -7.34 11.70 7.20
C ILE A 118 -8.37 12.83 7.09
N TYR A 119 -8.83 13.38 8.20
CA TYR A 119 -9.85 14.42 8.22
C TYR A 119 -9.33 15.82 7.84
N LYS A 120 -8.02 16.00 7.76
CA LYS A 120 -7.35 17.22 7.28
C LYS A 120 -6.94 17.15 5.81
N THR A 121 -7.19 16.02 5.14
CA THR A 121 -6.83 15.84 3.73
C THR A 121 -7.75 16.63 2.79
N SER A 122 -7.22 17.01 1.64
CA SER A 122 -7.93 17.69 0.56
C SER A 122 -7.68 16.99 -0.78
N VAL A 123 -8.32 17.41 -1.84
CA VAL A 123 -8.07 17.05 -3.26
C VAL A 123 -8.19 15.55 -3.58
N CYS A 124 -7.57 14.65 -2.80
CA CYS A 124 -7.47 13.22 -3.09
C CYS A 124 -8.85 12.50 -3.07
N PRO A 125 -9.30 11.90 -4.19
CA PRO A 125 -10.59 11.20 -4.26
C PRO A 125 -10.69 10.03 -3.29
N LEU A 126 -9.63 9.21 -3.17
CA LEU A 126 -9.60 8.08 -2.23
C LEU A 126 -9.74 8.55 -0.78
N ALA A 127 -9.03 9.62 -0.40
CA ALA A 127 -9.15 10.18 0.95
C ALA A 127 -10.57 10.71 1.22
N LYS A 128 -11.27 11.25 0.21
CA LYS A 128 -12.67 11.68 0.33
C LYS A 128 -13.59 10.50 0.68
N VAL A 129 -13.42 9.37 0.00
CA VAL A 129 -14.19 8.15 0.28
C VAL A 129 -13.86 7.62 1.68
N MET A 130 -12.57 7.49 2.02
CA MET A 130 -12.13 7.02 3.34
C MET A 130 -12.67 7.87 4.48
N ARG A 131 -12.64 9.21 4.35
CA ARG A 131 -13.23 10.10 5.38
C ARG A 131 -14.71 9.83 5.62
N LYS A 132 -15.49 9.61 4.56
CA LYS A 132 -16.92 9.30 4.68
C LYS A 132 -17.15 7.98 5.42
N GLU A 133 -16.48 6.94 4.98
CA GLU A 133 -16.63 5.58 5.50
C GLU A 133 -16.15 5.46 6.95
N LEU A 134 -15.04 6.10 7.30
CA LEU A 134 -14.49 6.06 8.65
C LEU A 134 -15.33 6.87 9.66
N ARG A 135 -15.95 7.98 9.24
CA ARG A 135 -16.90 8.72 10.08
C ARG A 135 -18.11 7.86 10.47
N GLN A 136 -18.68 7.11 9.53
CA GLN A 136 -19.81 6.21 9.80
C GLN A 136 -19.47 5.10 10.81
N ARG A 137 -18.17 4.77 10.92
CA ARG A 137 -17.64 3.74 11.84
C ARG A 137 -17.05 4.32 13.12
N ASN A 138 -17.27 5.60 13.39
CA ASN A 138 -16.77 6.32 14.57
C ASN A 138 -15.24 6.31 14.73
N ILE A 139 -14.48 6.11 13.65
CA ILE A 139 -13.02 6.26 13.65
C ILE A 139 -12.69 7.76 13.70
N LYS A 140 -12.05 8.18 14.77
CA LYS A 140 -11.79 9.61 15.05
C LYS A 140 -10.54 10.15 14.37
N ARG A 141 -9.57 9.30 14.06
CA ARG A 141 -8.28 9.68 13.46
C ARG A 141 -7.70 8.53 12.65
N LEU A 142 -6.94 8.88 11.63
CA LEU A 142 -6.09 7.96 10.88
C LEU A 142 -4.92 8.75 10.30
N LYS A 143 -3.69 8.36 10.63
CA LYS A 143 -2.48 8.91 10.02
C LYS A 143 -2.40 8.46 8.57
N VAL A 144 -2.22 9.40 7.64
CA VAL A 144 -2.15 9.10 6.21
C VAL A 144 -1.01 9.83 5.52
N VAL A 145 -0.50 9.21 4.46
CA VAL A 145 0.31 9.89 3.45
C VAL A 145 -0.56 10.12 2.23
N TYR A 146 -0.71 11.37 1.82
CA TYR A 146 -1.52 11.74 0.66
C TYR A 146 -0.87 12.88 -0.12
N SER A 147 -1.23 13.03 -1.38
CA SER A 147 -0.73 14.13 -2.22
C SER A 147 -1.79 15.20 -2.42
N LYS A 148 -1.38 16.46 -2.34
CA LYS A 148 -2.18 17.64 -2.73
C LYS A 148 -2.23 17.87 -4.24
N GLU A 149 -1.51 17.08 -5.01
CA GLU A 149 -1.59 17.15 -6.46
C GLU A 149 -2.94 16.64 -6.95
N GLU A 150 -3.60 17.40 -7.83
CA GLU A 150 -4.79 16.93 -8.53
C GLU A 150 -4.43 15.79 -9.48
N PRO A 151 -5.18 14.67 -9.47
CA PRO A 151 -4.90 13.58 -10.39
C PRO A 151 -5.04 14.02 -11.84
N ILE A 152 -4.03 13.75 -12.64
CA ILE A 152 -4.05 13.99 -14.09
C ILE A 152 -5.09 13.06 -14.72
N LYS A 153 -5.93 13.61 -15.59
CA LYS A 153 -6.88 12.77 -16.33
C LYS A 153 -6.10 11.93 -17.34
N PRO A 154 -6.25 10.60 -17.32
CA PRO A 154 -5.61 9.74 -18.31
C PRO A 154 -6.09 10.11 -19.72
N ASP A 155 -5.18 10.06 -20.69
CA ASP A 155 -5.54 10.14 -22.09
C ASP A 155 -6.14 8.79 -22.52
N GLU A 156 -7.44 8.77 -22.79
CA GLU A 156 -8.17 7.55 -23.18
C GLU A 156 -7.88 7.10 -24.62
N THR A 157 -7.17 7.94 -25.40
CA THR A 157 -6.85 7.66 -26.81
C THR A 157 -5.67 6.70 -26.98
N THR A 158 -4.89 6.45 -25.93
CA THR A 158 -3.75 5.52 -25.98
C THR A 158 -4.20 4.08 -25.86
N ASN A 159 -4.02 3.28 -26.91
CA ASN A 159 -4.35 1.84 -26.96
C ASN A 159 -3.53 0.94 -26.00
N ASN A 160 -2.59 1.50 -25.24
CA ASN A 160 -1.67 0.75 -24.37
C ASN A 160 -2.18 0.60 -22.92
N SER A 161 -3.48 0.45 -22.72
CA SER A 161 -4.00 0.22 -21.37
C SER A 161 -4.20 -1.28 -21.11
N CYS A 162 -3.96 -1.72 -19.88
CA CYS A 162 -4.27 -3.09 -19.44
C CYS A 162 -5.76 -3.47 -19.64
N LYS A 163 -6.63 -2.52 -19.99
CA LYS A 163 -8.02 -2.82 -20.37
C LYS A 163 -8.10 -3.53 -21.71
N ASN A 164 -7.25 -3.15 -22.66
CA ASN A 164 -7.29 -3.65 -24.04
C ASN A 164 -6.32 -4.81 -24.25
N ASP A 165 -5.21 -4.83 -23.52
CA ASP A 165 -4.13 -5.82 -23.70
C ASP A 165 -3.58 -6.24 -22.34
N CYS A 166 -4.22 -7.23 -21.72
CA CYS A 166 -3.84 -7.70 -20.39
C CYS A 166 -2.67 -8.67 -20.47
N ILE A 167 -1.50 -8.23 -19.98
CA ILE A 167 -0.26 -9.02 -19.87
C ILE A 167 -0.03 -9.59 -18.46
N CYS A 168 -1.12 -9.80 -17.70
CA CYS A 168 -1.01 -10.40 -16.37
C CYS A 168 -0.49 -11.84 -16.44
N PRO A 169 0.32 -12.28 -15.45
CA PRO A 169 0.78 -13.66 -15.35
C PRO A 169 -0.39 -14.66 -15.33
N LEU A 170 -0.15 -15.85 -15.88
CA LEU A 170 -1.14 -16.93 -15.84
C LEU A 170 -1.56 -17.26 -14.41
N GLY A 171 -2.87 -17.43 -14.20
CA GLY A 171 -3.44 -17.72 -12.89
C GLY A 171 -3.70 -16.47 -12.02
N THR A 172 -3.59 -15.25 -12.56
CA THR A 172 -4.03 -14.03 -11.88
C THR A 172 -5.55 -14.03 -11.76
N VAL A 173 -6.06 -14.10 -10.53
CA VAL A 173 -7.50 -14.18 -10.24
C VAL A 173 -8.20 -12.84 -10.54
N ARG A 174 -7.55 -11.71 -10.19
CA ARG A 174 -8.08 -10.37 -10.43
C ARG A 174 -7.34 -9.68 -11.55
N LYS A 175 -8.04 -9.51 -12.68
CA LYS A 175 -7.49 -8.86 -13.86
C LYS A 175 -7.68 -7.36 -13.79
N CYS A 176 -6.71 -6.59 -14.26
CA CYS A 176 -6.80 -5.12 -14.40
C CYS A 176 -8.00 -4.69 -15.22
N THR A 177 -8.45 -5.53 -16.15
CA THR A 177 -9.63 -5.32 -17.01
C THR A 177 -10.94 -5.18 -16.24
N ALA A 178 -11.03 -5.72 -15.04
CA ALA A 178 -12.23 -5.62 -14.18
C ALA A 178 -12.37 -4.26 -13.48
N ARG A 179 -11.37 -3.39 -13.54
CA ARG A 179 -11.39 -2.07 -12.90
C ARG A 179 -12.02 -1.03 -13.82
N ASN A 180 -12.86 -0.16 -13.27
CA ASN A 180 -13.46 0.96 -14.03
C ASN A 180 -12.39 1.89 -14.62
N GLN A 181 -11.29 2.08 -13.91
CA GLN A 181 -10.13 2.86 -14.35
C GLN A 181 -8.83 2.22 -13.85
N VAL A 182 -7.85 2.03 -14.73
CA VAL A 182 -6.49 1.61 -14.36
C VAL A 182 -5.66 2.89 -14.17
N PRO A 183 -5.25 3.23 -12.93
CA PRO A 183 -4.45 4.42 -12.71
C PRO A 183 -3.08 4.27 -13.38
N ALA A 184 -2.64 5.30 -14.09
CA ALA A 184 -1.26 5.40 -14.53
C ALA A 184 -0.34 5.65 -13.32
N SER A 185 0.91 5.23 -13.43
CA SER A 185 1.90 5.40 -12.37
C SER A 185 3.29 5.59 -12.95
N ILE A 186 4.15 6.28 -12.20
CA ILE A 186 5.55 6.53 -12.57
C ILE A 186 6.46 6.16 -11.40
N SER A 187 7.74 5.85 -11.69
CA SER A 187 8.67 5.25 -10.73
C SER A 187 8.85 6.03 -9.43
N PHE A 188 8.92 7.34 -9.50
CA PHE A 188 9.31 8.18 -8.36
C PHE A 188 8.15 8.61 -7.46
N VAL A 189 6.90 8.61 -7.92
CA VAL A 189 5.77 9.09 -7.10
C VAL A 189 5.38 8.08 -6.01
N PRO A 190 5.00 6.83 -6.30
CA PRO A 190 4.67 5.86 -5.24
C PRO A 190 5.89 5.46 -4.41
N SER A 191 7.10 5.49 -4.99
CA SER A 191 8.33 5.19 -4.26
C SER A 191 8.62 6.22 -3.17
N VAL A 192 8.45 7.52 -3.46
CA VAL A 192 8.60 8.59 -2.46
C VAL A 192 7.53 8.47 -1.37
N ALA A 193 6.28 8.17 -1.73
CA ALA A 193 5.24 7.90 -0.73
C ALA A 193 5.64 6.76 0.21
N GLY A 194 6.18 5.66 -0.33
CA GLY A 194 6.67 4.53 0.46
C GLY A 194 7.82 4.91 1.40
N LEU A 195 8.78 5.72 0.94
CA LEU A 195 9.89 6.21 1.75
C LEU A 195 9.40 7.13 2.90
N ILE A 196 8.43 8.00 2.62
CA ILE A 196 7.80 8.85 3.64
C ILE A 196 7.11 7.98 4.70
N ILE A 197 6.31 6.98 4.27
CA ILE A 197 5.64 6.04 5.18
C ILE A 197 6.67 5.33 6.08
N ALA A 198 7.73 4.78 5.48
CA ALA A 198 8.77 4.09 6.23
C ALA A 198 9.44 5.01 7.27
N GLY A 199 9.72 6.26 6.89
CA GLY A 199 10.28 7.26 7.81
C GLY A 199 9.33 7.61 8.95
N GLU A 200 8.03 7.69 8.70
CA GLU A 200 7.02 7.95 9.73
C GLU A 200 6.87 6.78 10.70
N VAL A 201 6.88 5.54 10.20
CA VAL A 201 6.86 4.34 11.06
C VAL A 201 8.06 4.34 12.01
N VAL A 202 9.26 4.54 11.49
CA VAL A 202 10.48 4.58 12.32
C VAL A 202 10.41 5.69 13.38
N LYS A 203 9.96 6.89 12.99
CA LYS A 203 9.81 8.02 13.94
C LYS A 203 8.79 7.74 15.04
N ASP A 204 7.68 7.08 14.71
CA ASP A 204 6.66 6.73 15.70
C ASP A 204 7.19 5.67 16.68
N ILE A 205 7.82 4.61 16.19
CA ILE A 205 8.40 3.54 17.02
C ILE A 205 9.48 4.11 17.98
N ILE A 206 10.35 4.99 17.49
CA ILE A 206 11.38 5.62 18.33
C ILE A 206 10.75 6.48 19.44
N LYS A 207 9.66 7.19 19.17
CA LYS A 207 8.97 8.01 20.16
C LYS A 207 8.30 7.18 21.24
N GLU A 208 7.79 6.01 20.91
CA GLU A 208 7.14 5.09 21.85
C GLU A 208 8.16 4.32 22.69
N GLY A 209 9.28 3.92 22.09
CA GLY A 209 10.37 3.21 22.77
C GLY A 209 11.24 4.10 23.70
N GLY A 210 11.09 5.41 23.64
CA GLY A 210 11.80 6.38 24.49
C GLY A 210 11.03 6.78 25.76
N LYS A 211 9.94 6.07 26.06
CA LYS A 211 9.21 6.13 27.32
C LYS A 211 9.56 4.90 28.16
#